data_0a99cda8a7f5fe9e8e21ad77620fb921
#
_entry.id   0a99cda8a7f5fe9e8e21ad77620fb921
#
_cell.length_a   1.000
_cell.length_b   1.000
_cell.length_c   1.000
_cell.angle_alpha   90.00
_cell.angle_beta   90.00
_cell.angle_gamma   90.00
#
_symmetry.space_group_name_H-M   'P 1'
#
loop_
_entity.id
_entity.type
_entity.pdbx_description
1 polymer ?
#
loop_
_entity_poly.entity_id
_entity_poly.type
_entity_poly.pdbx_seq_one_letter_code
_entity_poly.pdbx_strand_id
1 'polypeptide(L)'
;MSPTLLQINFNFSSTPAAYEAASAPAAAFIAGVPGLAWKIWPISEERSEAGGIYLFESAEAASAFALQVAAMLSADPTFSNVSIKQFGVIEALTAVTRGPVAPAQTTTFAGLAAAALAAVPSVTPAEAQRRLVADPYTLVIDVRDAADVAVTGTVPGALNISYGALTYQADHQAPEPWRAPQLSDHDRPIITTCILGPLGALGGKLLHDMGFTDVAILEGGVHAWIEAGLPVATNGKG
;
A
#
# COMPACT_ATOMS: atom_id res chain seq x y z
N MET A 1 -7.90 5.03 -19.95
CA MET A 1 -7.62 6.48 -20.08
C MET A 1 -6.20 6.69 -19.57
N SER A 2 -5.40 7.52 -20.28
CA SER A 2 -4.01 7.73 -19.86
C SER A 2 -3.92 9.02 -19.04
N PRO A 3 -3.20 9.00 -17.91
CA PRO A 3 -3.05 10.18 -17.08
C PRO A 3 -2.35 11.31 -17.85
N THR A 4 -2.79 12.52 -17.59
CA THR A 4 -2.29 13.73 -18.26
C THR A 4 -1.75 14.71 -17.23
N LEU A 5 -0.51 15.14 -17.42
CA LEU A 5 0.11 16.17 -16.60
C LEU A 5 -0.22 17.53 -17.21
N LEU A 6 -0.76 18.44 -16.39
CA LEU A 6 -0.98 19.84 -16.73
C LEU A 6 0.00 20.69 -15.92
N GLN A 7 0.80 21.49 -16.62
CA GLN A 7 1.72 22.44 -16.01
C GLN A 7 1.24 23.85 -16.33
N ILE A 8 1.06 24.65 -15.28
CA ILE A 8 0.69 26.07 -15.36
C ILE A 8 1.74 26.88 -14.63
N ASN A 9 2.32 27.86 -15.29
CA ASN A 9 3.26 28.82 -14.71
C ASN A 9 2.80 30.24 -15.02
N PHE A 10 3.03 31.18 -14.10
CA PHE A 10 2.77 32.59 -14.26
C PHE A 10 3.65 33.40 -13.31
N ASN A 11 3.87 34.70 -13.64
CA ASN A 11 4.44 35.64 -12.69
C ASN A 11 3.33 36.33 -11.90
N PHE A 12 3.62 36.65 -10.65
CA PHE A 12 2.73 37.39 -9.74
C PHE A 12 3.40 38.68 -9.27
N SER A 13 2.60 39.75 -9.04
CA SER A 13 3.10 41.07 -8.65
C SER A 13 3.00 41.36 -7.13
N SER A 14 2.38 40.46 -6.37
CA SER A 14 2.26 40.54 -4.91
C SER A 14 3.53 40.04 -4.19
N THR A 15 3.58 40.16 -2.86
CA THR A 15 4.61 39.46 -2.08
C THR A 15 4.33 37.94 -2.05
N PRO A 16 5.35 37.05 -1.89
CA PRO A 16 5.15 35.61 -1.78
C PRO A 16 4.14 35.25 -0.68
N ALA A 17 4.24 35.84 0.49
CA ALA A 17 3.31 35.59 1.60
C ALA A 17 1.86 36.01 1.28
N ALA A 18 1.67 37.13 0.58
CA ALA A 18 0.34 37.56 0.13
C ALA A 18 -0.23 36.62 -0.94
N TYR A 19 0.61 36.14 -1.88
CA TYR A 19 0.21 35.18 -2.87
C TYR A 19 -0.21 33.84 -2.22
N GLU A 20 0.57 33.35 -1.26
CA GLU A 20 0.26 32.10 -0.54
C GLU A 20 -1.09 32.20 0.21
N ALA A 21 -1.28 33.30 0.96
CA ALA A 21 -2.53 33.52 1.68
C ALA A 21 -3.75 33.62 0.74
N ALA A 22 -3.60 34.31 -0.41
CA ALA A 22 -4.66 34.42 -1.41
C ALA A 22 -4.94 33.07 -2.12
N SER A 23 -3.95 32.17 -2.19
CA SER A 23 -4.07 30.87 -2.84
C SER A 23 -4.77 29.81 -1.97
N ALA A 24 -4.85 29.99 -0.65
CA ALA A 24 -5.42 29.02 0.27
C ALA A 24 -6.89 28.64 -0.05
N PRO A 25 -7.81 29.58 -0.37
CA PRO A 25 -9.17 29.23 -0.81
C PRO A 25 -9.20 28.44 -2.13
N ALA A 26 -8.27 28.76 -3.05
CA ALA A 26 -8.17 28.06 -4.33
C ALA A 26 -7.77 26.58 -4.15
N ALA A 27 -7.02 26.23 -3.10
CA ALA A 27 -6.64 24.86 -2.81
C ALA A 27 -7.86 23.98 -2.53
N ALA A 28 -8.81 24.47 -1.72
CA ALA A 28 -10.05 23.74 -1.43
C ALA A 28 -10.92 23.56 -2.68
N PHE A 29 -11.03 24.58 -3.52
CA PHE A 29 -11.74 24.51 -4.80
C PHE A 29 -11.09 23.48 -5.74
N ILE A 30 -9.77 23.56 -5.91
CA ILE A 30 -9.03 22.68 -6.82
C ILE A 30 -9.10 21.23 -6.36
N ALA A 31 -9.08 20.97 -5.05
CA ALA A 31 -9.24 19.60 -4.53
C ALA A 31 -10.56 18.92 -4.94
N GLY A 32 -11.61 19.70 -5.26
CA GLY A 32 -12.90 19.20 -5.75
C GLY A 32 -13.02 19.12 -7.27
N VAL A 33 -11.96 19.41 -8.04
CA VAL A 33 -12.04 19.40 -9.52
C VAL A 33 -12.15 17.97 -10.03
N PRO A 34 -13.19 17.67 -10.86
CA PRO A 34 -13.37 16.34 -11.40
C PRO A 34 -12.16 15.84 -12.20
N GLY A 35 -11.74 14.60 -11.94
CA GLY A 35 -10.61 13.97 -12.63
C GLY A 35 -9.23 14.46 -12.19
N LEU A 36 -9.13 15.34 -11.19
CA LEU A 36 -7.85 15.72 -10.59
C LEU A 36 -7.38 14.63 -9.62
N ALA A 37 -6.21 14.05 -9.89
CA ALA A 37 -5.58 13.09 -8.98
C ALA A 37 -4.78 13.81 -7.88
N TRP A 38 -3.97 14.81 -8.23
CA TRP A 38 -3.20 15.62 -7.30
C TRP A 38 -2.68 16.91 -7.94
N LYS A 39 -2.22 17.84 -7.07
CA LYS A 39 -1.54 19.09 -7.46
C LYS A 39 -0.32 19.33 -6.60
N ILE A 40 0.74 19.86 -7.20
CA ILE A 40 1.88 20.51 -6.54
C ILE A 40 1.81 22.01 -6.81
N TRP A 41 2.14 22.82 -5.83
CA TRP A 41 2.18 24.28 -5.88
C TRP A 41 3.64 24.77 -5.92
N PRO A 42 4.27 24.91 -7.11
CA PRO A 42 5.61 25.47 -7.21
C PRO A 42 5.58 26.99 -7.01
N ILE A 43 6.60 27.50 -6.34
CA ILE A 43 6.86 28.94 -6.20
C ILE A 43 8.37 29.20 -6.29
N SER A 44 8.73 30.27 -6.97
CA SER A 44 10.08 30.84 -6.98
C SER A 44 9.98 32.30 -6.55
N GLU A 45 10.40 32.59 -5.31
CA GLU A 45 10.38 33.94 -4.78
C GLU A 45 11.31 34.89 -5.56
N GLU A 46 12.49 34.38 -5.94
CA GLU A 46 13.49 35.16 -6.71
C GLU A 46 12.94 35.65 -8.05
N ARG A 47 12.14 34.81 -8.72
CA ARG A 47 11.56 35.13 -10.05
C ARG A 47 10.16 35.69 -9.98
N SER A 48 9.57 35.78 -8.79
CA SER A 48 8.15 36.09 -8.60
C SER A 48 7.28 35.24 -9.51
N GLU A 49 7.62 33.94 -9.61
CA GLU A 49 6.96 32.95 -10.46
C GLU A 49 6.31 31.89 -9.59
N ALA A 50 5.07 31.55 -9.92
CA ALA A 50 4.32 30.50 -9.25
C ALA A 50 3.50 29.69 -10.28
N GLY A 51 2.79 28.66 -9.80
CA GLY A 51 1.94 27.90 -10.68
C GLY A 51 1.37 26.64 -10.08
N GLY A 52 1.23 25.63 -10.91
CA GLY A 52 0.76 24.30 -10.51
C GLY A 52 1.26 23.23 -11.47
N ILE A 53 1.62 22.09 -10.89
CA ILE A 53 1.80 20.84 -11.61
C ILE A 53 0.66 19.94 -11.17
N TYR A 54 -0.18 19.53 -12.12
CA TYR A 54 -1.40 18.76 -11.84
C TYR A 54 -1.33 17.43 -12.56
N LEU A 55 -1.81 16.37 -11.96
CA LEU A 55 -2.12 15.13 -12.65
C LEU A 55 -3.62 14.96 -12.76
N PHE A 56 -4.09 14.75 -13.96
CA PHE A 56 -5.49 14.43 -14.27
C PHE A 56 -5.61 12.99 -14.77
N GLU A 57 -6.78 12.39 -14.55
CA GLU A 57 -7.11 11.03 -15.01
C GLU A 57 -7.23 10.94 -16.54
N SER A 58 -7.50 12.09 -17.20
CA SER A 58 -7.63 12.15 -18.67
C SER A 58 -7.24 13.51 -19.23
N ALA A 59 -6.95 13.54 -20.54
CA ALA A 59 -6.64 14.76 -21.28
C ALA A 59 -7.86 15.71 -21.35
N GLU A 60 -9.06 15.18 -21.42
CA GLU A 60 -10.32 15.96 -21.44
C GLU A 60 -10.49 16.74 -20.13
N ALA A 61 -10.32 16.06 -18.97
CA ALA A 61 -10.41 16.73 -17.65
C ALA A 61 -9.33 17.80 -17.51
N ALA A 62 -8.09 17.51 -17.90
CA ALA A 62 -7.01 18.49 -17.92
C ALA A 62 -7.31 19.71 -18.80
N SER A 63 -7.85 19.49 -19.99
CA SER A 63 -8.19 20.56 -20.94
C SER A 63 -9.33 21.45 -20.42
N ALA A 64 -10.37 20.85 -19.83
CA ALA A 64 -11.49 21.59 -19.26
C ALA A 64 -11.01 22.52 -18.12
N PHE A 65 -10.18 22.00 -17.24
CA PHE A 65 -9.59 22.79 -16.15
C PHE A 65 -8.63 23.86 -16.66
N ALA A 66 -7.79 23.56 -17.65
CA ALA A 66 -6.86 24.50 -18.26
C ALA A 66 -7.57 25.73 -18.83
N LEU A 67 -8.71 25.54 -19.53
CA LEU A 67 -9.53 26.63 -20.06
C LEU A 67 -10.09 27.52 -18.95
N GLN A 68 -10.57 26.91 -17.88
CA GLN A 68 -11.11 27.65 -16.72
C GLN A 68 -10.04 28.50 -16.04
N VAL A 69 -8.84 27.93 -15.80
CA VAL A 69 -7.73 28.65 -15.16
C VAL A 69 -7.18 29.74 -16.09
N ALA A 70 -7.09 29.48 -17.38
CA ALA A 70 -6.65 30.51 -18.36
C ALA A 70 -7.55 31.75 -18.32
N ALA A 71 -8.86 31.55 -18.30
CA ALA A 71 -9.83 32.65 -18.20
C ALA A 71 -9.68 33.43 -16.87
N MET A 72 -9.50 32.72 -15.75
CA MET A 72 -9.33 33.31 -14.44
C MET A 72 -8.03 34.14 -14.34
N LEU A 73 -6.91 33.58 -14.76
CA LEU A 73 -5.61 34.26 -14.72
C LEU A 73 -5.55 35.46 -15.66
N SER A 74 -6.23 35.40 -16.84
CA SER A 74 -6.30 36.52 -17.78
C SER A 74 -7.17 37.68 -17.28
N ALA A 75 -8.10 37.40 -16.39
CA ALA A 75 -8.98 38.44 -15.82
C ALA A 75 -8.33 39.23 -14.66
N ASP A 76 -7.27 38.69 -14.07
CA ASP A 76 -6.59 39.33 -12.92
C ASP A 76 -5.24 39.93 -13.36
N PRO A 77 -5.08 41.29 -13.34
CA PRO A 77 -3.87 41.93 -13.80
C PRO A 77 -2.66 41.71 -12.88
N THR A 78 -2.84 41.08 -11.72
CA THR A 78 -1.73 40.72 -10.83
C THR A 78 -0.91 39.52 -11.37
N PHE A 79 -1.44 38.78 -12.34
CA PHE A 79 -0.78 37.70 -13.02
C PHE A 79 -0.30 38.09 -14.41
N SER A 80 0.86 37.62 -14.80
CA SER A 80 1.46 37.87 -16.12
C SER A 80 2.25 36.66 -16.59
N ASN A 81 2.66 36.64 -17.87
CA ASN A 81 3.48 35.57 -18.47
C ASN A 81 2.89 34.15 -18.27
N VAL A 82 1.58 34.03 -18.39
CA VAL A 82 0.88 32.76 -18.18
C VAL A 82 1.28 31.74 -19.25
N SER A 83 1.79 30.60 -18.81
CA SER A 83 2.14 29.46 -19.65
C SER A 83 1.37 28.23 -19.18
N ILE A 84 0.60 27.61 -20.09
CA ILE A 84 -0.19 26.41 -19.83
C ILE A 84 0.24 25.33 -20.84
N LYS A 85 0.69 24.18 -20.32
CA LYS A 85 1.17 23.04 -21.14
C LYS A 85 0.59 21.74 -20.62
N GLN A 86 0.26 20.84 -21.55
CA GLN A 86 -0.20 19.49 -21.26
C GLN A 86 0.82 18.48 -21.78
N PHE A 87 1.01 17.40 -21.03
CA PHE A 87 1.93 16.31 -21.35
C PHE A 87 1.28 14.96 -21.05
N GLY A 88 1.49 13.99 -21.94
CA GLY A 88 1.26 12.59 -21.59
C GLY A 88 2.30 12.12 -20.58
N VAL A 89 1.93 11.17 -19.73
CA VAL A 89 2.83 10.58 -18.73
C VAL A 89 3.40 9.27 -19.27
N ILE A 90 4.72 9.09 -19.21
CA ILE A 90 5.38 7.80 -19.46
C ILE A 90 5.32 7.01 -18.15
N GLU A 91 4.19 6.31 -17.94
CA GLU A 91 3.87 5.68 -16.64
C GLU A 91 4.95 4.72 -16.16
N ALA A 92 5.48 3.86 -17.06
CA ALA A 92 6.51 2.88 -16.69
C ALA A 92 7.79 3.54 -16.14
N LEU A 93 8.28 4.61 -16.79
CA LEU A 93 9.47 5.32 -16.32
C LEU A 93 9.18 6.14 -15.05
N THR A 94 7.99 6.72 -14.99
CA THR A 94 7.55 7.51 -13.84
C THR A 94 7.42 6.63 -12.59
N ALA A 95 6.92 5.41 -12.73
CA ALA A 95 6.83 4.45 -11.63
C ALA A 95 8.22 4.05 -11.08
N VAL A 96 9.20 3.81 -11.96
CA VAL A 96 10.59 3.51 -11.55
C VAL A 96 11.19 4.65 -10.72
N THR A 97 10.88 5.90 -11.07
CA THR A 97 11.33 7.09 -10.34
C THR A 97 10.39 7.49 -9.19
N ARG A 98 9.42 6.65 -8.84
CA ARG A 98 8.46 6.83 -7.74
C ARG A 98 7.54 8.04 -7.91
N GLY A 99 7.29 8.48 -9.15
CA GLY A 99 6.31 9.53 -9.43
C GLY A 99 4.89 8.98 -9.21
N PRO A 100 4.00 9.71 -8.52
CA PRO A 100 2.63 9.27 -8.26
C PRO A 100 1.78 9.39 -9.53
N VAL A 101 1.67 8.31 -10.32
CA VAL A 101 0.91 8.28 -11.58
C VAL A 101 -0.51 7.73 -11.43
N ALA A 102 -0.84 7.19 -10.27
CA ALA A 102 -2.19 6.76 -9.94
C ALA A 102 -2.81 7.68 -8.88
N PRO A 103 -4.14 7.91 -8.90
CA PRO A 103 -4.81 8.56 -7.79
C PRO A 103 -4.53 7.79 -6.50
N ALA A 104 -4.46 8.49 -5.36
CA ALA A 104 -4.30 7.84 -4.06
C ALA A 104 -5.49 6.88 -3.85
N GLN A 105 -5.27 5.60 -4.09
CA GLN A 105 -6.31 4.59 -3.89
C GLN A 105 -6.44 4.32 -2.40
N THR A 106 -7.67 4.39 -1.90
CA THR A 106 -7.95 3.92 -0.55
C THR A 106 -7.68 2.41 -0.51
N THR A 107 -6.69 2.01 0.27
CA THR A 107 -6.36 0.60 0.46
C THR A 107 -7.45 -0.07 1.27
N THR A 108 -8.06 -1.12 0.73
CA THR A 108 -9.04 -1.96 1.44
C THR A 108 -8.39 -3.23 1.96
N PHE A 109 -8.99 -3.88 2.95
CA PHE A 109 -8.54 -5.21 3.40
C PHE A 109 -8.46 -6.21 2.24
N ALA A 110 -9.47 -6.23 1.37
CA ALA A 110 -9.47 -7.11 0.20
C ALA A 110 -8.33 -6.79 -0.77
N GLY A 111 -8.03 -5.49 -0.99
CA GLY A 111 -6.91 -5.07 -1.83
C GLY A 111 -5.55 -5.45 -1.23
N LEU A 112 -5.37 -5.30 0.08
CA LEU A 112 -4.17 -5.73 0.78
C LEU A 112 -3.99 -7.25 0.68
N ALA A 113 -5.05 -8.04 0.91
CA ALA A 113 -5.00 -9.49 0.82
C ALA A 113 -4.69 -9.97 -0.61
N ALA A 114 -5.29 -9.35 -1.63
CA ALA A 114 -5.01 -9.66 -3.02
C ALA A 114 -3.54 -9.38 -3.39
N ALA A 115 -3.00 -8.24 -2.95
CA ALA A 115 -1.58 -7.90 -3.15
C ALA A 115 -0.65 -8.88 -2.42
N ALA A 116 -1.02 -9.36 -1.24
CA ALA A 116 -0.25 -10.35 -0.49
C ALA A 116 -0.24 -11.71 -1.20
N LEU A 117 -1.39 -12.18 -1.68
CA LEU A 117 -1.51 -13.42 -2.46
C LEU A 117 -0.76 -13.37 -3.80
N ALA A 118 -0.60 -12.20 -4.39
CA ALA A 118 0.20 -12.02 -5.60
C ALA A 118 1.71 -12.02 -5.33
N ALA A 119 2.14 -11.70 -4.11
CA ALA A 119 3.55 -11.56 -3.74
C ALA A 119 4.15 -12.82 -3.11
N VAL A 120 3.33 -13.66 -2.45
CA VAL A 120 3.78 -14.82 -1.69
C VAL A 120 3.07 -16.07 -2.21
N PRO A 121 3.80 -17.18 -2.47
CA PRO A 121 3.20 -18.41 -2.97
C PRO A 121 2.22 -19.02 -1.96
N SER A 122 1.15 -19.61 -2.49
CA SER A 122 0.21 -20.39 -1.69
C SER A 122 0.46 -21.88 -1.80
N VAL A 123 0.14 -22.63 -0.75
CA VAL A 123 0.19 -24.09 -0.70
C VAL A 123 -1.16 -24.64 -0.28
N THR A 124 -1.60 -25.71 -0.94
CA THR A 124 -2.83 -26.43 -0.55
C THR A 124 -2.65 -27.12 0.82
N PRO A 125 -3.73 -27.44 1.55
CA PRO A 125 -3.65 -28.20 2.80
C PRO A 125 -2.87 -29.52 2.67
N ALA A 126 -3.07 -30.24 1.56
CA ALA A 126 -2.36 -31.50 1.29
C ALA A 126 -0.86 -31.28 1.07
N GLU A 127 -0.46 -30.19 0.41
CA GLU A 127 0.94 -29.84 0.23
C GLU A 127 1.57 -29.39 1.54
N ALA A 128 0.88 -28.56 2.31
CA ALA A 128 1.32 -28.11 3.63
C ALA A 128 1.56 -29.32 4.55
N GLN A 129 0.62 -30.28 4.59
CA GLN A 129 0.78 -31.52 5.35
C GLN A 129 2.02 -32.31 4.91
N ARG A 130 2.26 -32.44 3.60
CA ARG A 130 3.46 -33.12 3.09
C ARG A 130 4.75 -32.42 3.55
N ARG A 131 4.81 -31.10 3.46
CA ARG A 131 5.98 -30.32 3.91
C ARG A 131 6.25 -30.51 5.40
N LEU A 132 5.21 -30.44 6.24
CA LEU A 132 5.33 -30.63 7.68
C LEU A 132 5.81 -32.04 8.08
N VAL A 133 5.44 -33.07 7.31
CA VAL A 133 5.91 -34.45 7.53
C VAL A 133 7.35 -34.63 7.02
N ALA A 134 7.68 -34.02 5.88
CA ALA A 134 8.99 -34.17 5.25
C ALA A 134 10.09 -33.37 5.99
N ASP A 135 9.74 -32.20 6.51
CA ASP A 135 10.66 -31.32 7.23
C ASP A 135 10.01 -30.79 8.53
N PRO A 136 10.33 -31.41 9.68
CA PRO A 136 9.85 -30.94 11.00
C PRO A 136 10.35 -29.54 11.38
N TYR A 137 11.31 -28.96 10.66
CA TYR A 137 11.76 -27.58 10.87
C TYR A 137 10.80 -26.56 10.31
N THR A 138 9.90 -26.95 9.38
CA THR A 138 8.85 -26.08 8.84
C THR A 138 7.94 -25.57 9.95
N LEU A 139 7.78 -24.28 10.06
CA LEU A 139 6.95 -23.60 11.08
C LEU A 139 5.61 -23.18 10.47
N VAL A 140 4.51 -23.55 11.12
CA VAL A 140 3.20 -22.94 10.81
C VAL A 140 2.97 -21.76 11.78
N ILE A 141 2.57 -20.60 11.26
CA ILE A 141 2.18 -19.44 12.07
C ILE A 141 0.71 -19.15 11.83
N ASP A 142 -0.10 -19.28 12.88
CA ASP A 142 -1.48 -18.81 12.87
C ASP A 142 -1.52 -17.36 13.36
N VAL A 143 -1.93 -16.44 12.44
CA VAL A 143 -1.88 -15.00 12.69
C VAL A 143 -3.17 -14.44 13.30
N ARG A 144 -4.11 -15.30 13.69
CA ARG A 144 -5.33 -14.89 14.40
C ARG A 144 -5.06 -14.54 15.86
N ASP A 145 -6.01 -13.88 16.47
CA ASP A 145 -6.00 -13.68 17.92
C ASP A 145 -6.20 -15.02 18.63
N ALA A 146 -5.56 -15.19 19.78
CA ALA A 146 -5.56 -16.45 20.55
C ALA A 146 -6.98 -16.91 20.93
N ALA A 147 -7.90 -15.98 21.17
CA ALA A 147 -9.30 -16.28 21.47
C ALA A 147 -10.00 -17.00 20.30
N ASP A 148 -9.75 -16.58 19.05
CA ASP A 148 -10.31 -17.20 17.85
C ASP A 148 -9.72 -18.58 17.60
N VAL A 149 -8.42 -18.74 17.82
CA VAL A 149 -7.72 -20.03 17.73
C VAL A 149 -8.26 -21.02 18.76
N ALA A 150 -8.54 -20.56 20.00
CA ALA A 150 -9.09 -21.40 21.04
C ALA A 150 -10.49 -21.96 20.71
N VAL A 151 -11.28 -21.22 19.93
CA VAL A 151 -12.65 -21.63 19.52
C VAL A 151 -12.62 -22.66 18.39
N THR A 152 -11.79 -22.44 17.37
CA THR A 152 -11.83 -23.24 16.14
C THR A 152 -10.70 -24.26 16.02
N GLY A 153 -9.67 -24.13 16.85
CA GLY A 153 -8.42 -24.87 16.71
C GLY A 153 -7.53 -24.31 15.60
N THR A 154 -6.39 -24.95 15.38
CA THR A 154 -5.40 -24.61 14.36
C THR A 154 -4.66 -25.86 13.87
N VAL A 155 -3.74 -25.69 12.93
CA VAL A 155 -2.83 -26.73 12.44
C VAL A 155 -1.99 -27.26 13.63
N PRO A 156 -1.86 -28.58 13.84
CA PRO A 156 -1.04 -29.12 14.91
C PRO A 156 0.41 -28.62 14.88
N GLY A 157 0.90 -28.14 16.03
CA GLY A 157 2.24 -27.57 16.14
C GLY A 157 2.38 -26.13 15.64
N ALA A 158 1.29 -25.51 15.18
CA ALA A 158 1.32 -24.10 14.80
C ALA A 158 1.64 -23.19 15.99
N LEU A 159 2.50 -22.23 15.75
CA LEU A 159 2.76 -21.12 16.65
C LEU A 159 1.70 -20.04 16.44
N ASN A 160 0.97 -19.68 17.48
CA ASN A 160 0.01 -18.60 17.39
C ASN A 160 0.70 -17.26 17.73
N ILE A 161 0.82 -16.41 16.74
CA ILE A 161 1.28 -15.02 16.86
C ILE A 161 0.28 -14.15 16.13
N SER A 162 -0.51 -13.34 16.84
CA SER A 162 -1.47 -12.45 16.19
C SER A 162 -0.77 -11.51 15.19
N TYR A 163 -1.47 -11.15 14.10
CA TYR A 163 -0.90 -10.31 13.03
C TYR A 163 -0.26 -9.01 13.57
N GLY A 164 -0.89 -8.39 14.59
CA GLY A 164 -0.33 -7.22 15.25
C GLY A 164 0.99 -7.50 15.98
N ALA A 165 1.08 -8.62 16.68
CA ALA A 165 2.29 -9.03 17.38
C ALA A 165 3.40 -9.48 16.44
N LEU A 166 3.06 -10.08 15.30
CA LEU A 166 4.02 -10.56 14.30
C LEU A 166 4.91 -9.41 13.79
N THR A 167 4.40 -8.17 13.72
CA THR A 167 5.13 -7.00 13.25
C THR A 167 6.41 -6.72 14.01
N TYR A 168 6.45 -6.99 15.31
CA TYR A 168 7.64 -6.77 16.15
C TYR A 168 8.31 -8.06 16.61
N GLN A 169 7.56 -9.16 16.68
CA GLN A 169 8.15 -10.44 17.08
C GLN A 169 9.06 -11.04 16.00
N ALA A 170 8.87 -10.69 14.75
CA ALA A 170 9.70 -11.08 13.62
C ALA A 170 10.85 -10.10 13.31
N ASP A 171 10.90 -8.95 13.99
CA ASP A 171 11.91 -7.92 13.75
C ASP A 171 13.18 -8.15 14.58
N HIS A 172 14.32 -8.36 13.91
CA HIS A 172 15.61 -8.51 14.63
C HIS A 172 16.10 -7.23 15.29
N GLN A 173 15.58 -6.05 14.90
CA GLN A 173 15.95 -4.78 15.52
C GLN A 173 15.08 -4.45 16.74
N ALA A 174 13.98 -5.19 16.94
CA ALA A 174 13.16 -5.06 18.12
C ALA A 174 13.95 -5.51 19.38
N PRO A 175 13.64 -5.01 20.57
CA PRO A 175 14.24 -5.48 21.81
C PRO A 175 14.10 -7.00 21.96
N GLU A 176 15.16 -7.68 22.41
CA GLU A 176 15.21 -9.15 22.50
C GLU A 176 13.99 -9.78 23.22
N PRO A 177 13.49 -9.24 24.34
CA PRO A 177 12.31 -9.80 25.01
C PRO A 177 11.02 -9.74 24.19
N TRP A 178 10.98 -8.95 23.10
CA TRP A 178 9.81 -8.81 22.24
C TRP A 178 9.84 -9.74 21.03
N ARG A 179 10.99 -10.36 20.76
CA ARG A 179 11.17 -11.22 19.59
C ARG A 179 10.68 -12.64 19.87
N ALA A 180 10.15 -13.29 18.85
CA ALA A 180 9.91 -14.72 18.89
C ALA A 180 11.19 -15.48 18.52
N PRO A 181 11.78 -16.28 19.42
CA PRO A 181 13.00 -17.03 19.12
C PRO A 181 12.86 -17.95 17.91
N GLN A 182 11.64 -18.41 17.63
CA GLN A 182 11.32 -19.27 16.48
C GLN A 182 11.48 -18.56 15.13
N LEU A 183 11.52 -17.22 15.12
CA LEU A 183 11.67 -16.35 13.96
C LEU A 183 13.09 -15.75 13.81
N SER A 184 14.08 -16.30 14.53
CA SER A 184 15.47 -15.82 14.46
C SER A 184 16.18 -16.23 13.17
N ASP A 185 15.73 -17.28 12.48
CA ASP A 185 16.28 -17.79 11.24
C ASP A 185 15.36 -17.39 10.06
N HIS A 186 15.85 -16.51 9.18
CA HIS A 186 15.09 -16.02 8.03
C HIS A 186 15.00 -17.03 6.89
N ASP A 187 15.82 -18.07 6.88
CA ASP A 187 15.78 -19.14 5.87
C ASP A 187 14.90 -20.30 6.31
N ARG A 188 14.33 -20.22 7.53
CA ARG A 188 13.40 -21.22 8.02
C ARG A 188 12.14 -21.27 7.14
N PRO A 189 11.71 -22.47 6.66
CA PRO A 189 10.44 -22.62 5.96
C PRO A 189 9.25 -22.26 6.85
N ILE A 190 8.40 -21.32 6.41
CA ILE A 190 7.24 -20.83 7.16
C ILE A 190 5.98 -20.97 6.31
N ILE A 191 4.90 -21.46 6.92
CA ILE A 191 3.56 -21.46 6.35
C ILE A 191 2.68 -20.58 7.24
N THR A 192 2.15 -19.48 6.70
CA THR A 192 1.24 -18.61 7.45
C THR A 192 -0.21 -19.01 7.22
N THR A 193 -1.06 -18.90 8.24
CA THR A 193 -2.47 -19.22 8.17
C THR A 193 -3.34 -18.27 8.99
N CYS A 194 -4.63 -18.28 8.70
CA CYS A 194 -5.72 -17.76 9.51
C CYS A 194 -6.94 -18.66 9.29
N ILE A 195 -8.17 -18.19 9.58
CA ILE A 195 -9.35 -19.06 9.38
C ILE A 195 -9.67 -19.30 7.90
N LEU A 196 -9.63 -18.29 7.02
CA LEU A 196 -10.07 -18.36 5.61
C LEU A 196 -8.97 -18.00 4.58
N GLY A 197 -7.76 -17.65 5.03
CA GLY A 197 -6.62 -17.30 4.15
C GLY A 197 -6.22 -15.84 4.10
N PRO A 198 -7.12 -14.83 3.95
CA PRO A 198 -6.71 -13.43 3.70
C PRO A 198 -5.81 -12.80 4.76
N LEU A 199 -6.08 -12.99 6.05
CA LEU A 199 -5.20 -12.48 7.12
C LEU A 199 -3.89 -13.26 7.17
N GLY A 200 -3.92 -14.58 6.89
CA GLY A 200 -2.72 -15.41 6.72
C GLY A 200 -1.84 -14.90 5.58
N ALA A 201 -2.45 -14.47 4.46
CA ALA A 201 -1.73 -13.87 3.35
C ALA A 201 -1.00 -12.57 3.77
N LEU A 202 -1.65 -11.70 4.53
CA LEU A 202 -1.01 -10.50 5.08
C LEU A 202 0.17 -10.85 5.98
N GLY A 203 0.06 -11.87 6.84
CA GLY A 203 1.15 -12.37 7.66
C GLY A 203 2.32 -12.89 6.84
N GLY A 204 2.04 -13.67 5.79
CA GLY A 204 3.06 -14.17 4.87
C GLY A 204 3.78 -13.04 4.14
N LYS A 205 3.03 -12.07 3.63
CA LYS A 205 3.63 -10.89 2.98
C LYS A 205 4.47 -10.06 3.94
N LEU A 206 4.03 -9.87 5.16
CA LEU A 206 4.80 -9.15 6.19
C LEU A 206 6.16 -9.84 6.41
N LEU A 207 6.19 -11.15 6.62
CA LEU A 207 7.43 -11.91 6.80
C LEU A 207 8.34 -11.83 5.57
N HIS A 208 7.77 -11.99 4.37
CA HIS A 208 8.51 -11.84 3.11
C HIS A 208 9.15 -10.44 3.00
N ASP A 209 8.39 -9.37 3.30
CA ASP A 209 8.90 -7.99 3.25
C ASP A 209 9.97 -7.73 4.34
N MET A 210 9.95 -8.49 5.44
CA MET A 210 10.96 -8.45 6.51
C MET A 210 12.19 -9.34 6.20
N GLY A 211 12.24 -9.97 5.01
CA GLY A 211 13.40 -10.70 4.52
C GLY A 211 13.41 -12.20 4.79
N PHE A 212 12.29 -12.80 5.22
CA PHE A 212 12.17 -14.25 5.28
C PHE A 212 12.11 -14.83 3.86
N THR A 213 12.94 -15.83 3.56
CA THR A 213 13.20 -16.30 2.18
C THR A 213 12.28 -17.44 1.73
N ASP A 214 11.78 -18.26 2.65
CA ASP A 214 10.88 -19.40 2.36
C ASP A 214 9.57 -19.26 3.12
N VAL A 215 8.67 -18.42 2.58
CA VAL A 215 7.33 -18.17 3.13
C VAL A 215 6.27 -18.63 2.16
N ALA A 216 5.29 -19.38 2.65
CA ALA A 216 4.09 -19.79 1.91
C ALA A 216 2.82 -19.46 2.71
N ILE A 217 1.69 -19.37 2.01
CA ILE A 217 0.37 -19.10 2.60
C ILE A 217 -0.46 -20.38 2.52
N LEU A 218 -1.10 -20.80 3.60
CA LEU A 218 -2.05 -21.90 3.58
C LEU A 218 -3.33 -21.48 2.85
N GLU A 219 -3.56 -22.06 1.68
CA GLU A 219 -4.73 -21.78 0.85
C GLU A 219 -6.02 -22.14 1.59
N GLY A 220 -6.97 -21.19 1.64
CA GLY A 220 -8.22 -21.36 2.37
C GLY A 220 -8.09 -21.43 3.90
N GLY A 221 -6.88 -21.31 4.43
CA GLY A 221 -6.60 -21.26 5.86
C GLY A 221 -6.95 -22.54 6.62
N VAL A 222 -7.17 -22.41 7.92
CA VAL A 222 -7.53 -23.52 8.81
C VAL A 222 -8.88 -24.14 8.40
N HIS A 223 -9.78 -23.39 7.80
CA HIS A 223 -11.05 -23.92 7.31
C HIS A 223 -10.82 -24.99 6.21
N ALA A 224 -10.04 -24.66 5.19
CA ALA A 224 -9.71 -25.63 4.14
C ALA A 224 -8.87 -26.81 4.66
N TRP A 225 -8.04 -26.60 5.68
CA TRP A 225 -7.32 -27.66 6.38
C TRP A 225 -8.29 -28.66 7.02
N ILE A 226 -9.34 -28.18 7.71
CA ILE A 226 -10.40 -29.00 8.31
C ILE A 226 -11.21 -29.73 7.24
N GLU A 227 -11.61 -29.04 6.16
CA GLU A 227 -12.36 -29.64 5.05
C GLU A 227 -11.57 -30.74 4.34
N ALA A 228 -10.25 -30.65 4.32
CA ALA A 228 -9.37 -31.72 3.82
C ALA A 228 -9.27 -32.92 4.79
N GLY A 229 -9.99 -32.93 5.91
CA GLY A 229 -9.99 -34.02 6.90
C GLY A 229 -8.69 -34.12 7.69
N LEU A 230 -7.89 -33.07 7.73
CA LEU A 230 -6.61 -33.06 8.43
C LEU A 230 -6.79 -32.77 9.94
N PRO A 231 -5.87 -33.27 10.79
CA PRO A 231 -5.99 -33.14 12.24
C PRO A 231 -5.91 -31.67 12.68
N VAL A 232 -6.65 -31.33 13.74
CA VAL A 232 -6.71 -29.99 14.33
C VAL A 232 -6.27 -30.04 15.80
N ALA A 233 -5.43 -29.10 16.21
CA ALA A 233 -5.11 -28.88 17.61
C ALA A 233 -6.07 -27.86 18.21
N THR A 234 -6.75 -28.21 19.30
CA THR A 234 -7.70 -27.33 20.02
C THR A 234 -7.07 -26.56 21.17
N ASN A 235 -5.80 -26.85 21.51
CA ASN A 235 -5.06 -26.15 22.56
C ASN A 235 -3.79 -25.55 21.99
N GLY A 236 -3.88 -24.30 21.58
CA GLY A 236 -2.69 -23.49 21.41
C GLY A 236 -2.00 -23.30 22.79
N LYS A 237 -1.02 -24.15 23.11
CA LYS A 237 -0.05 -23.76 24.12
C LYS A 237 0.88 -22.74 23.49
N GLY A 238 0.67 -21.45 23.82
CA GLY A 238 1.66 -20.41 23.62
C GLY A 238 2.87 -20.64 24.52
#